data_893553619042544a7ef62da2a5ce7476
#
_entry.id   893553619042544a7ef62da2a5ce7476
#
_cell.length_a   1.000
_cell.length_b   1.000
_cell.length_c   1.000
_cell.angle_alpha   90.00
_cell.angle_beta   90.00
_cell.angle_gamma   90.00
#
_symmetry.space_group_name_H-M   'P 1'
#
loop_
_entity.id
_entity.type
_entity.pdbx_description
1 polymer ?
#
loop_
_entity_poly.entity_id
_entity_poly.type
_entity_poly.pdbx_seq_one_letter_code
_entity_poly.pdbx_strand_id
1 'polypeptide(L)'
;MYRPFVRLCLFLAMAFPVSTLPAFAGPEQEGLVDKARVTVQGFARDQEVGPTVKKLIKSAKAVVVFPSVLKGAFFVGAEGGSGVLLAKGEGGKWSYPAFYTLGGASFGLQFGGQSSEVMLLIMTSKGINSVINNEVKLGADVSAAVGPVGVGAEASTTTNLRADIYTFSRNAGAYIGASIEGAVIHPRREWNHDYYGSTSASPQAIVLEGKYFNPQSDQLRQALTALN
;
A
#
# COMPACT_ATOMS: atom_id res chain seq x y z
N MET A 1 3.06 -81.18 20.23
CA MET A 1 1.86 -80.57 19.68
C MET A 1 1.81 -79.11 20.21
N TYR A 2 2.51 -78.17 19.60
CA TYR A 2 2.64 -76.72 20.03
C TYR A 2 1.82 -75.86 19.10
N ARG A 3 0.85 -75.12 19.62
CA ARG A 3 0.10 -74.09 18.90
C ARG A 3 0.72 -72.73 19.19
N PRO A 4 1.12 -71.90 18.20
CA PRO A 4 1.55 -70.54 18.46
C PRO A 4 0.35 -69.58 18.55
N PHE A 5 0.32 -68.80 19.61
CA PHE A 5 -0.60 -67.66 19.81
C PHE A 5 -0.11 -66.49 18.97
N VAL A 6 -0.90 -66.13 17.96
CA VAL A 6 -0.71 -64.89 17.20
C VAL A 6 -1.36 -63.75 17.98
N ARG A 7 -0.54 -62.85 18.51
CA ARG A 7 -0.99 -61.60 19.13
C ARG A 7 -1.19 -60.57 18.03
N LEU A 8 -2.45 -60.26 17.72
CA LEU A 8 -2.84 -59.17 16.83
C LEU A 8 -2.72 -57.85 17.57
N CYS A 9 -1.65 -57.06 17.29
CA CYS A 9 -1.52 -55.68 17.78
C CYS A 9 -2.38 -54.77 16.91
N LEU A 10 -3.52 -54.32 17.45
CA LEU A 10 -4.37 -53.31 16.82
C LEU A 10 -3.71 -51.94 17.03
N PHE A 11 -3.05 -51.37 16.01
CA PHE A 11 -2.60 -49.97 16.00
C PHE A 11 -3.83 -49.08 15.78
N LEU A 12 -4.30 -48.44 16.85
CA LEU A 12 -5.29 -47.38 16.78
C LEU A 12 -4.60 -46.09 16.32
N ALA A 13 -4.68 -45.75 15.04
CA ALA A 13 -4.21 -44.48 14.52
C ALA A 13 -5.13 -43.36 15.03
N MET A 14 -4.71 -42.65 16.08
CA MET A 14 -5.32 -41.39 16.48
C MET A 14 -5.03 -40.33 15.42
N ALA A 15 -5.99 -40.03 14.58
CA ALA A 15 -5.98 -38.85 13.73
C ALA A 15 -6.20 -37.61 14.60
N PHE A 16 -5.12 -36.89 14.91
CA PHE A 16 -5.25 -35.55 15.50
C PHE A 16 -5.76 -34.61 14.42
N PRO A 17 -6.85 -33.85 14.66
CA PRO A 17 -7.23 -32.77 13.76
C PRO A 17 -6.12 -31.72 13.78
N VAL A 18 -5.48 -31.50 12.65
CA VAL A 18 -4.57 -30.36 12.45
C VAL A 18 -5.46 -29.12 12.42
N SER A 19 -5.61 -28.48 13.59
CA SER A 19 -6.20 -27.15 13.67
C SER A 19 -5.25 -26.20 12.97
N THR A 20 -5.60 -25.74 11.76
CA THR A 20 -4.94 -24.62 11.12
C THR A 20 -5.21 -23.37 11.94
N LEU A 21 -4.27 -23.01 12.80
CA LEU A 21 -4.30 -21.71 13.46
C LEU A 21 -4.26 -20.65 12.35
N PRO A 22 -5.11 -19.61 12.41
CA PRO A 22 -4.97 -18.48 11.49
C PRO A 22 -3.55 -17.93 11.63
N ALA A 23 -2.86 -17.74 10.51
CA ALA A 23 -1.59 -17.03 10.51
C ALA A 23 -1.86 -15.63 11.06
N PHE A 24 -1.32 -15.33 12.23
CA PHE A 24 -1.39 -14.00 12.78
C PHE A 24 -0.50 -13.12 11.91
N ALA A 25 -1.07 -12.11 11.26
CA ALA A 25 -0.34 -11.01 10.69
C ALA A 25 0.63 -10.48 11.77
N GLY A 26 1.86 -10.19 11.39
CA GLY A 26 2.81 -9.63 12.36
C GLY A 26 2.31 -8.27 12.85
N PRO A 27 2.57 -7.90 14.10
CA PRO A 27 2.11 -6.63 14.69
C PRO A 27 2.59 -5.39 13.90
N GLU A 28 3.68 -5.51 13.14
CA GLU A 28 4.19 -4.44 12.28
C GLU A 28 3.28 -4.19 11.06
N GLN A 29 2.80 -5.24 10.41
CA GLN A 29 1.92 -5.15 9.26
C GLN A 29 0.55 -4.59 9.65
N GLU A 30 -0.02 -5.08 10.75
CA GLU A 30 -1.29 -4.57 11.29
C GLU A 30 -1.17 -3.09 11.67
N GLY A 31 -0.10 -2.73 12.38
CA GLY A 31 0.19 -1.36 12.75
C GLY A 31 0.36 -0.43 11.54
N LEU A 32 0.94 -0.91 10.43
CA LEU A 32 1.07 -0.14 9.20
C LEU A 32 -0.31 0.09 8.54
N VAL A 33 -1.17 -0.93 8.49
CA VAL A 33 -2.53 -0.83 7.96
C VAL A 33 -3.35 0.20 8.75
N ASP A 34 -3.27 0.18 10.08
CA ASP A 34 -3.97 1.14 10.92
C ASP A 34 -3.47 2.58 10.71
N LYS A 35 -2.16 2.77 10.61
CA LYS A 35 -1.57 4.08 10.27
C LYS A 35 -2.00 4.54 8.89
N ALA A 36 -2.04 3.65 7.88
CA ALA A 36 -2.53 3.98 6.55
C ALA A 36 -3.99 4.45 6.57
N ARG A 37 -4.85 3.83 7.38
CA ARG A 37 -6.23 4.28 7.59
C ARG A 37 -6.28 5.71 8.13
N VAL A 38 -5.49 6.01 9.16
CA VAL A 38 -5.43 7.35 9.76
C VAL A 38 -4.95 8.38 8.73
N THR A 39 -3.92 8.03 7.95
CA THR A 39 -3.39 8.88 6.88
C THR A 39 -4.44 9.17 5.79
N VAL A 40 -5.19 8.16 5.33
CA VAL A 40 -6.30 8.35 4.38
C VAL A 40 -7.34 9.34 4.93
N GLN A 41 -7.75 9.16 6.18
CA GLN A 41 -8.70 10.06 6.83
C GLN A 41 -8.13 11.46 7.00
N GLY A 42 -6.81 11.59 7.26
CA GLY A 42 -6.12 12.85 7.36
C GLY A 42 -6.14 13.63 6.05
N PHE A 43 -5.77 13.00 4.93
CA PHE A 43 -5.87 13.62 3.60
C PHE A 43 -7.30 14.00 3.23
N ALA A 44 -8.28 13.17 3.59
CA ALA A 44 -9.69 13.44 3.29
C ALA A 44 -10.27 14.66 4.04
N ARG A 45 -9.73 14.97 5.23
CA ARG A 45 -10.16 16.10 6.08
C ARG A 45 -9.34 17.36 5.84
N ASP A 46 -8.23 17.25 5.13
CA ASP A 46 -7.36 18.37 4.83
C ASP A 46 -8.11 19.44 4.03
N GLN A 47 -7.97 20.71 4.42
CA GLN A 47 -8.72 21.81 3.82
C GLN A 47 -8.25 22.17 2.42
N GLU A 48 -6.96 21.98 2.15
CA GLU A 48 -6.35 22.33 0.86
C GLU A 48 -6.51 21.22 -0.17
N VAL A 49 -6.16 19.99 0.19
CA VAL A 49 -6.13 18.86 -0.76
C VAL A 49 -7.32 17.91 -0.66
N GLY A 50 -8.05 17.92 0.46
CA GLY A 50 -9.16 17.00 0.69
C GLY A 50 -10.23 17.00 -0.40
N PRO A 51 -10.71 18.13 -0.88
CA PRO A 51 -11.64 18.19 -2.01
C PRO A 51 -11.09 17.54 -3.27
N THR A 52 -9.82 17.79 -3.60
CA THR A 52 -9.13 17.22 -4.77
C THR A 52 -8.92 15.72 -4.61
N VAL A 53 -8.46 15.27 -3.45
CA VAL A 53 -8.31 13.82 -3.16
C VAL A 53 -9.63 13.09 -3.31
N LYS A 54 -10.74 13.60 -2.76
CA LYS A 54 -12.08 13.03 -2.90
C LYS A 54 -12.56 12.99 -4.35
N LYS A 55 -12.22 14.00 -5.16
CA LYS A 55 -12.55 14.04 -6.59
C LYS A 55 -11.77 12.98 -7.36
N LEU A 56 -10.44 12.95 -7.19
CA LEU A 56 -9.56 12.06 -7.96
C LEU A 56 -9.69 10.60 -7.57
N ILE A 57 -9.92 10.28 -6.28
CA ILE A 57 -10.03 8.91 -5.81
C ILE A 57 -11.21 8.16 -6.45
N LYS A 58 -12.27 8.89 -6.84
CA LYS A 58 -13.42 8.31 -7.57
C LYS A 58 -13.00 7.68 -8.89
N SER A 59 -12.06 8.29 -9.59
CA SER A 59 -11.52 7.83 -10.88
C SER A 59 -10.24 7.01 -10.75
N ALA A 60 -9.63 6.97 -9.56
CA ALA A 60 -8.41 6.22 -9.33
C ALA A 60 -8.65 4.72 -9.45
N LYS A 61 -7.70 4.03 -10.08
CA LYS A 61 -7.66 2.56 -10.18
C LYS A 61 -7.04 1.91 -8.97
N ALA A 62 -6.09 2.60 -8.31
CA ALA A 62 -5.47 2.14 -7.08
C ALA A 62 -4.99 3.33 -6.24
N VAL A 63 -4.73 3.06 -4.98
CA VAL A 63 -4.09 3.99 -4.05
C VAL A 63 -2.89 3.30 -3.39
N VAL A 64 -1.78 4.04 -3.24
CA VAL A 64 -0.68 3.63 -2.36
C VAL A 64 -0.58 4.65 -1.23
N VAL A 65 -0.48 4.17 0.00
CA VAL A 65 -0.41 5.02 1.19
C VAL A 65 0.85 4.68 1.96
N PHE A 66 1.73 5.66 2.13
CA PHE A 66 2.90 5.59 2.99
C PHE A 66 2.67 6.51 4.19
N PRO A 67 2.33 5.96 5.37
CA PRO A 67 2.01 6.76 6.55
C PRO A 67 3.19 7.52 7.13
N SER A 68 4.41 7.07 6.82
CA SER A 68 5.64 7.73 7.24
C SER A 68 6.73 7.45 6.22
N VAL A 69 7.15 8.50 5.53
CA VAL A 69 8.35 8.55 4.69
C VAL A 69 9.36 9.41 5.41
N LEU A 70 10.42 8.78 5.88
CA LEU A 70 11.52 9.48 6.57
C LEU A 70 12.49 9.99 5.53
N LYS A 71 12.86 11.26 5.63
CA LYS A 71 13.93 11.89 4.85
C LYS A 71 15.03 12.34 5.79
N GLY A 72 16.24 11.92 5.51
CA GLY A 72 17.44 12.40 6.21
C GLY A 72 18.43 12.95 5.19
N ALA A 73 18.92 14.16 5.39
CA ALA A 73 19.87 14.79 4.46
C ALA A 73 21.02 15.47 5.20
N PHE A 74 22.22 15.26 4.63
CA PHE A 74 23.45 15.96 4.94
C PHE A 74 24.28 16.04 3.64
N PHE A 75 23.99 16.99 2.75
CA PHE A 75 24.48 17.12 1.35
C PHE A 75 23.86 16.09 0.39
N VAL A 76 23.84 14.80 0.73
CA VAL A 76 23.11 13.73 0.04
C VAL A 76 22.15 13.14 1.04
N GLY A 77 20.89 13.04 0.70
CA GLY A 77 19.84 12.48 1.55
C GLY A 77 19.36 11.14 1.04
N ALA A 78 18.82 10.36 1.96
CA ALA A 78 18.03 9.19 1.65
C ALA A 78 16.61 9.38 2.17
N GLU A 79 15.65 8.83 1.45
CA GLU A 79 14.27 8.75 1.91
C GLU A 79 13.77 7.31 1.85
N GLY A 80 12.90 6.96 2.77
CA GLY A 80 12.34 5.62 2.80
C GLY A 80 11.13 5.50 3.70
N GLY A 81 10.24 4.58 3.36
CA GLY A 81 9.04 4.31 4.13
C GLY A 81 8.32 3.04 3.68
N SER A 82 7.56 2.44 4.59
CA SER A 82 6.68 1.33 4.29
C SER A 82 5.25 1.82 4.05
N GLY A 83 4.54 1.17 3.13
CA GLY A 83 3.19 1.55 2.76
C GLY A 83 2.37 0.36 2.28
N VAL A 84 1.13 0.66 1.93
CA VAL A 84 0.17 -0.33 1.43
C VAL A 84 -0.48 0.15 0.13
N LEU A 85 -0.67 -0.77 -0.82
CA LEU A 85 -1.38 -0.57 -2.07
C LEU A 85 -2.72 -1.28 -2.01
N LEU A 86 -3.80 -0.58 -2.38
CA LEU A 86 -5.13 -1.15 -2.60
C LEU A 86 -5.59 -0.77 -4.00
N ALA A 87 -6.14 -1.75 -4.74
CA ALA A 87 -6.73 -1.51 -6.05
C ALA A 87 -8.25 -1.44 -5.96
N LYS A 88 -8.86 -0.67 -6.85
CA LYS A 88 -10.31 -0.60 -6.99
C LYS A 88 -10.76 -1.65 -7.99
N GLY A 89 -11.49 -2.64 -7.51
CA GLY A 89 -12.08 -3.70 -8.32
C GLY A 89 -13.44 -3.31 -8.92
N GLU A 90 -14.09 -4.28 -9.52
CA GLU A 90 -15.44 -4.13 -10.06
C GLU A 90 -16.43 -3.71 -8.97
N GLY A 91 -17.37 -2.84 -9.33
CA GLY A 91 -18.34 -2.27 -8.38
C GLY A 91 -17.76 -1.26 -7.40
N GLY A 92 -16.52 -0.78 -7.62
CA GLY A 92 -15.91 0.25 -6.80
C GLY A 92 -15.40 -0.22 -5.42
N LYS A 93 -15.37 -1.52 -5.18
CA LYS A 93 -14.84 -2.09 -3.94
C LYS A 93 -13.31 -2.08 -3.94
N TRP A 94 -12.71 -1.67 -2.83
CA TRP A 94 -11.27 -1.72 -2.65
C TRP A 94 -10.80 -3.12 -2.29
N SER A 95 -9.69 -3.54 -2.88
CA SER A 95 -9.01 -4.81 -2.56
C SER A 95 -8.51 -4.83 -1.13
N TYR A 96 -8.05 -5.98 -0.68
CA TYR A 96 -7.19 -6.09 0.49
C TYR A 96 -5.79 -5.54 0.17
N PRO A 97 -5.02 -5.06 1.18
CA PRO A 97 -3.77 -4.34 0.95
C PRO A 97 -2.61 -5.25 0.59
N ALA A 98 -1.79 -4.86 -0.37
CA ALA A 98 -0.45 -5.41 -0.57
C ALA A 98 0.60 -4.43 -0.01
N PHE A 99 1.66 -4.97 0.60
CA PHE A 99 2.70 -4.19 1.25
C PHE A 99 3.81 -3.79 0.28
N TYR A 100 4.24 -2.54 0.40
CA TYR A 100 5.25 -1.92 -0.43
C TYR A 100 6.25 -1.13 0.40
N THR A 101 7.43 -0.89 -0.16
CA THR A 101 8.37 0.10 0.34
C THR A 101 8.59 1.18 -0.70
N LEU A 102 8.85 2.38 -0.23
CA LEU A 102 9.36 3.50 -1.00
C LEU A 102 10.77 3.75 -0.55
N GLY A 103 11.69 3.94 -1.50
CA GLY A 103 13.06 4.31 -1.24
C GLY A 103 13.54 5.29 -2.31
N GLY A 104 14.42 6.20 -1.92
CA GLY A 104 14.99 7.17 -2.85
C GLY A 104 16.23 7.86 -2.32
N ALA A 105 17.01 8.41 -3.24
CA ALA A 105 18.08 9.36 -2.91
C ALA A 105 17.51 10.77 -3.11
N SER A 106 17.71 11.64 -2.15
CA SER A 106 17.36 13.06 -2.25
C SER A 106 18.62 13.90 -2.18
N PHE A 107 18.67 14.94 -3.02
CA PHE A 107 19.72 15.95 -2.97
C PHE A 107 19.13 17.23 -2.38
N GLY A 108 19.69 17.73 -1.29
CA GLY A 108 19.20 18.95 -0.68
C GLY A 108 20.16 19.52 0.34
N LEU A 109 20.15 20.85 0.45
CA LEU A 109 20.96 21.62 1.41
C LEU A 109 20.31 21.72 2.80
N GLN A 110 19.30 20.88 3.09
CA GLN A 110 18.60 20.89 4.39
C GLN A 110 19.24 19.90 5.35
N PHE A 111 19.65 20.40 6.50
CA PHE A 111 20.10 19.60 7.63
C PHE A 111 18.87 19.20 8.45
N GLY A 112 18.64 17.90 8.64
CA GLY A 112 17.59 17.42 9.55
C GLY A 112 16.88 16.16 9.07
N GLY A 113 16.12 15.57 9.99
CA GLY A 113 15.19 14.47 9.72
C GLY A 113 13.77 15.01 9.56
N GLN A 114 13.08 14.59 8.53
CA GLN A 114 11.69 14.95 8.26
C GLN A 114 10.87 13.68 8.05
N SER A 115 9.65 13.65 8.58
CA SER A 115 8.69 12.58 8.34
C SER A 115 7.47 13.15 7.60
N SER A 116 7.12 12.53 6.48
CA SER A 116 5.98 12.94 5.68
C SER A 116 5.02 11.76 5.47
N GLU A 117 3.73 12.04 5.47
CA GLU A 117 2.71 11.13 4.95
C GLU A 117 2.60 11.32 3.44
N VAL A 118 2.57 10.24 2.69
CA VAL A 118 2.47 10.27 1.23
C VAL A 118 1.32 9.40 0.75
N MET A 119 0.49 9.96 -0.14
CA MET A 119 -0.58 9.23 -0.83
C MET A 119 -0.38 9.36 -2.33
N LEU A 120 -0.41 8.22 -3.02
CA LEU A 120 -0.33 8.12 -4.47
C LEU A 120 -1.68 7.65 -4.99
N LEU A 121 -2.26 8.42 -5.90
CA LEU A 121 -3.48 8.01 -6.63
C LEU A 121 -3.06 7.54 -8.02
N ILE A 122 -3.21 6.26 -8.30
CA ILE A 122 -2.89 5.65 -9.60
C ILE A 122 -4.11 5.73 -10.49
N MET A 123 -3.99 6.48 -11.60
CA MET A 123 -5.11 6.83 -12.45
C MET A 123 -5.25 5.90 -13.66
N THR A 124 -4.14 5.30 -14.13
CA THR A 124 -4.11 4.54 -15.38
C THR A 124 -3.85 3.06 -15.18
N SER A 125 -4.27 2.24 -16.16
CA SER A 125 -3.95 0.81 -16.17
C SER A 125 -2.45 0.57 -16.34
N LYS A 126 -1.74 1.45 -17.06
CA LYS A 126 -0.28 1.42 -17.16
C LYS A 126 0.34 1.59 -15.77
N GLY A 127 -0.08 2.61 -15.02
CA GLY A 127 0.44 2.90 -13.68
C GLY A 127 0.24 1.72 -12.71
N ILE A 128 -0.96 1.14 -12.64
CA ILE A 128 -1.20 0.02 -11.73
C ILE A 128 -0.42 -1.24 -12.14
N ASN A 129 -0.37 -1.58 -13.43
CA ASN A 129 0.37 -2.75 -13.90
C ASN A 129 1.88 -2.61 -13.65
N SER A 130 2.44 -1.41 -13.83
CA SER A 130 3.84 -1.14 -13.51
C SER A 130 4.13 -1.37 -12.04
N VAL A 131 3.33 -0.77 -11.14
CA VAL A 131 3.55 -0.87 -9.68
C VAL A 131 3.36 -2.30 -9.16
N ILE A 132 2.44 -3.07 -9.72
CA ILE A 132 2.17 -4.45 -9.25
C ILE A 132 3.26 -5.43 -9.68
N ASN A 133 3.74 -5.31 -10.90
CA ASN A 133 4.61 -6.32 -11.50
C ASN A 133 6.09 -6.10 -11.22
N ASN A 134 6.53 -4.88 -10.96
CA ASN A 134 7.93 -4.51 -10.92
C ASN A 134 8.25 -3.51 -9.81
N GLU A 135 9.55 -3.32 -9.62
CA GLU A 135 10.10 -2.12 -9.05
C GLU A 135 9.87 -0.95 -10.02
N VAL A 136 9.32 0.14 -9.53
CA VAL A 136 8.93 1.29 -10.36
C VAL A 136 9.60 2.55 -9.86
N LYS A 137 10.31 3.23 -10.77
CA LYS A 137 10.87 4.55 -10.54
C LYS A 137 9.87 5.62 -10.98
N LEU A 138 9.39 6.40 -10.03
CA LEU A 138 8.44 7.48 -10.26
C LEU A 138 9.07 8.60 -11.10
N GLY A 139 8.34 9.06 -12.11
CA GLY A 139 8.80 10.08 -13.06
C GLY A 139 9.62 9.53 -14.23
N ALA A 140 10.13 8.28 -14.13
CA ALA A 140 10.88 7.64 -15.20
C ALA A 140 10.06 6.53 -15.89
N ASP A 141 9.62 5.52 -15.12
CA ASP A 141 8.88 4.36 -15.66
C ASP A 141 7.39 4.66 -15.82
N VAL A 142 6.86 5.47 -14.92
CA VAL A 142 5.48 5.99 -14.92
C VAL A 142 5.51 7.49 -14.70
N SER A 143 4.65 8.22 -15.39
CA SER A 143 4.52 9.64 -15.17
C SER A 143 3.92 9.92 -13.79
N ALA A 144 4.60 10.71 -12.99
CA ALA A 144 4.16 11.14 -11.67
C ALA A 144 4.06 12.67 -11.65
N ALA A 145 2.99 13.20 -11.08
CA ALA A 145 2.81 14.63 -10.89
C ALA A 145 2.32 14.91 -9.47
N VAL A 146 2.70 16.08 -8.95
CA VAL A 146 2.13 16.58 -7.69
C VAL A 146 0.63 16.82 -7.91
N GLY A 147 -0.20 16.34 -7.02
CA GLY A 147 -1.63 16.52 -7.11
C GLY A 147 -2.02 17.99 -7.09
N PRO A 148 -3.00 18.41 -7.88
CA PRO A 148 -3.43 19.80 -7.94
C PRO A 148 -4.04 20.25 -6.61
N VAL A 149 -3.77 21.48 -6.20
CA VAL A 149 -4.14 22.06 -4.90
C VAL A 149 -4.89 23.38 -5.08
N GLY A 150 -5.89 23.61 -4.23
CA GLY A 150 -6.57 24.90 -4.09
C GLY A 150 -7.74 25.14 -5.04
N VAL A 151 -8.45 26.23 -4.77
CA VAL A 151 -9.57 26.72 -5.60
C VAL A 151 -8.98 27.26 -6.91
N GLY A 152 -9.31 26.63 -8.02
CA GLY A 152 -8.73 26.96 -9.33
C GLY A 152 -7.72 25.93 -9.86
N ALA A 153 -7.48 24.83 -9.12
CA ALA A 153 -6.69 23.70 -9.60
C ALA A 153 -7.21 23.10 -10.92
N GLU A 154 -8.44 23.42 -11.29
CA GLU A 154 -9.05 23.03 -12.58
C GLU A 154 -8.44 23.79 -13.77
N ALA A 155 -7.88 24.98 -13.56
CA ALA A 155 -7.35 25.84 -14.60
C ALA A 155 -5.82 25.69 -14.79
N SER A 156 -5.14 25.16 -13.82
CA SER A 156 -3.70 24.96 -13.93
C SER A 156 -3.43 23.60 -14.52
N THR A 157 -3.33 23.54 -15.84
CA THR A 157 -2.53 22.53 -16.47
C THR A 157 -3.22 21.48 -17.32
N THR A 158 -3.34 21.80 -18.55
CA THR A 158 -3.53 20.84 -19.65
C THR A 158 -2.43 19.77 -19.71
N THR A 159 -1.27 19.98 -19.10
CA THR A 159 -0.13 19.05 -19.13
C THR A 159 -0.13 18.06 -17.95
N ASN A 160 -0.61 18.46 -16.77
CA ASN A 160 -0.62 17.59 -15.58
C ASN A 160 -1.86 16.70 -15.47
N LEU A 161 -2.91 16.93 -16.28
CA LEU A 161 -4.14 16.15 -16.27
C LEU A 161 -4.02 14.72 -16.83
N ARG A 162 -2.82 14.31 -17.26
CA ARG A 162 -2.54 12.98 -17.86
C ARG A 162 -1.47 12.19 -17.15
N ALA A 163 -1.15 12.51 -15.90
CA ALA A 163 -0.20 11.72 -15.14
C ALA A 163 -0.77 10.32 -14.84
N ASP A 164 0.08 9.31 -14.90
CA ASP A 164 -0.28 7.96 -14.47
C ASP A 164 -0.55 7.91 -12.96
N ILE A 165 0.18 8.73 -12.20
CA ILE A 165 0.12 8.79 -10.74
C ILE A 165 0.08 10.25 -10.27
N TYR A 166 -0.87 10.60 -9.40
CA TYR A 166 -0.83 11.84 -8.64
C TYR A 166 -0.28 11.60 -7.24
N THR A 167 0.64 12.46 -6.82
CA THR A 167 1.30 12.40 -5.52
C THR A 167 0.80 13.50 -4.61
N PHE A 168 0.42 13.13 -3.39
CA PHE A 168 0.08 14.06 -2.33
C PHE A 168 1.01 13.80 -1.14
N SER A 169 1.62 14.84 -0.61
CA SER A 169 2.52 14.73 0.54
C SER A 169 2.12 15.73 1.61
N ARG A 170 2.14 15.28 2.86
CA ARG A 170 1.77 16.05 4.03
C ARG A 170 2.80 15.89 5.13
N ASN A 171 3.26 16.99 5.72
CA ASN A 171 4.22 16.99 6.80
C ASN A 171 3.61 17.64 8.04
N ALA A 172 3.71 16.98 9.20
CA ALA A 172 3.15 17.45 10.48
C ALA A 172 1.68 17.90 10.37
N GLY A 173 0.88 17.26 9.48
CA GLY A 173 -0.53 17.57 9.27
C GLY A 173 -0.81 18.69 8.28
N ALA A 174 0.21 19.37 7.73
CA ALA A 174 0.07 20.37 6.68
C ALA A 174 0.54 19.84 5.33
N TYR A 175 -0.17 20.20 4.25
CA TYR A 175 0.24 19.85 2.88
C TYR A 175 1.52 20.59 2.50
N ILE A 176 2.45 19.91 1.84
CA ILE A 176 3.73 20.49 1.43
C ILE A 176 4.00 20.44 -0.07
N GLY A 177 3.13 19.85 -0.87
CA GLY A 177 3.28 19.79 -2.33
C GLY A 177 4.58 19.17 -2.82
N ALA A 178 5.22 18.31 -2.02
CA ALA A 178 6.53 17.77 -2.36
C ALA A 178 6.43 16.69 -3.44
N SER A 179 7.30 16.78 -4.45
CA SER A 179 7.48 15.71 -5.43
C SER A 179 8.31 14.59 -4.82
N ILE A 180 7.93 13.36 -5.17
CA ILE A 180 8.69 12.14 -4.89
C ILE A 180 9.24 11.55 -6.19
N GLU A 181 9.46 12.39 -7.21
CA GLU A 181 10.11 12.00 -8.47
C GLU A 181 11.50 11.42 -8.19
N GLY A 182 11.80 10.32 -8.87
CA GLY A 182 13.04 9.58 -8.67
C GLY A 182 12.99 8.57 -7.53
N ALA A 183 11.96 8.60 -6.67
CA ALA A 183 11.74 7.55 -5.69
C ALA A 183 11.35 6.24 -6.38
N VAL A 184 11.77 5.14 -5.79
CA VAL A 184 11.50 3.79 -6.24
C VAL A 184 10.50 3.15 -5.30
N ILE A 185 9.47 2.54 -5.88
CA ILE A 185 8.47 1.76 -5.13
C ILE A 185 8.66 0.29 -5.48
N HIS A 186 8.73 -0.55 -4.47
CA HIS A 186 8.84 -1.97 -4.70
C HIS A 186 8.02 -2.80 -3.69
N PRO A 187 7.50 -4.01 -4.09
CA PRO A 187 6.68 -4.83 -3.22
C PRO A 187 7.50 -5.49 -2.11
N ARG A 188 6.95 -5.50 -0.90
CA ARG A 188 7.50 -6.23 0.26
C ARG A 188 6.90 -7.63 0.30
N ARG A 189 7.48 -8.55 -0.46
CA ARG A 189 6.95 -9.91 -0.62
C ARG A 189 6.85 -10.66 0.70
N GLU A 190 7.86 -10.58 1.55
CA GLU A 190 7.87 -11.21 2.87
C GLU A 190 6.71 -10.71 3.74
N TRP A 191 6.46 -9.41 3.77
CA TRP A 191 5.35 -8.83 4.53
C TRP A 191 3.99 -9.27 3.99
N ASN A 192 3.84 -9.43 2.67
CA ASN A 192 2.64 -10.00 2.08
C ASN A 192 2.46 -11.46 2.51
N HIS A 193 3.53 -12.26 2.47
CA HIS A 193 3.49 -13.65 2.90
C HIS A 193 3.08 -13.79 4.37
N ASP A 194 3.69 -12.98 5.24
CA ASP A 194 3.41 -12.99 6.68
C ASP A 194 1.97 -12.57 6.98
N TYR A 195 1.52 -11.46 6.35
CA TYR A 195 0.19 -10.91 6.60
C TYR A 195 -0.95 -11.82 6.15
N TYR A 196 -0.75 -12.59 5.09
CA TYR A 196 -1.75 -13.52 4.55
C TYR A 196 -1.48 -14.99 4.88
N GLY A 197 -0.38 -15.29 5.57
CA GLY A 197 -0.01 -16.66 5.92
C GLY A 197 0.28 -17.55 4.72
N SER A 198 0.77 -16.98 3.60
CA SER A 198 0.98 -17.72 2.34
C SER A 198 2.13 -17.17 1.54
N THR A 199 3.07 -18.02 1.15
CA THR A 199 4.18 -17.67 0.26
C THR A 199 3.74 -17.33 -1.17
N SER A 200 2.49 -17.67 -1.53
CA SER A 200 1.89 -17.35 -2.83
C SER A 200 1.15 -16.01 -2.84
N ALA A 201 1.14 -15.27 -1.71
CA ALA A 201 0.48 -13.97 -1.60
C ALA A 201 1.28 -12.88 -2.33
N SER A 202 1.25 -12.90 -3.66
CA SER A 202 1.83 -11.85 -4.50
C SER A 202 0.91 -10.62 -4.56
N PRO A 203 1.45 -9.42 -4.83
CA PRO A 203 0.62 -8.22 -5.02
C PRO A 203 -0.50 -8.41 -6.04
N GLN A 204 -0.20 -9.05 -7.18
CA GLN A 204 -1.20 -9.36 -8.20
C GLN A 204 -2.33 -10.23 -7.65
N ALA A 205 -1.98 -11.34 -6.95
CA ALA A 205 -2.96 -12.27 -6.38
C ALA A 205 -3.84 -11.60 -5.31
N ILE A 206 -3.27 -10.65 -4.56
CA ILE A 206 -3.97 -9.91 -3.51
C ILE A 206 -4.90 -8.86 -4.12
N VAL A 207 -4.36 -7.94 -4.93
CA VAL A 207 -5.07 -6.71 -5.27
C VAL A 207 -5.85 -6.77 -6.59
N LEU A 208 -5.45 -7.61 -7.55
CA LEU A 208 -6.15 -7.77 -8.83
C LEU A 208 -7.03 -9.02 -8.85
N GLU A 209 -6.53 -10.14 -8.35
CA GLU A 209 -7.23 -11.41 -8.41
C GLU A 209 -8.13 -11.64 -7.19
N GLY A 210 -7.95 -10.88 -6.11
CA GLY A 210 -8.77 -10.97 -4.89
C GLY A 210 -8.70 -12.32 -4.17
N LYS A 211 -7.59 -13.07 -4.34
CA LYS A 211 -7.43 -14.42 -3.78
C LYS A 211 -7.18 -14.44 -2.28
N TYR A 212 -6.77 -13.32 -1.71
CA TYR A 212 -6.39 -13.20 -0.31
C TYR A 212 -7.23 -12.16 0.40
N PHE A 213 -7.57 -12.42 1.64
CA PHE A 213 -8.31 -11.49 2.49
C PHE A 213 -7.78 -11.52 3.92
N ASN A 214 -7.85 -10.37 4.59
CA ASN A 214 -7.56 -10.26 6.01
C ASN A 214 -8.46 -9.16 6.62
N PRO A 215 -9.45 -9.54 7.45
CA PRO A 215 -10.44 -8.61 8.02
C PRO A 215 -9.84 -7.47 8.85
N GLN A 216 -8.61 -7.61 9.35
CA GLN A 216 -7.90 -6.54 10.06
C GLN A 216 -7.84 -5.24 9.24
N SER A 217 -7.76 -5.34 7.92
CA SER A 217 -7.72 -4.17 7.03
C SER A 217 -9.09 -3.64 6.59
N ASP A 218 -10.21 -4.20 7.05
CA ASP A 218 -11.54 -3.77 6.62
C ASP A 218 -11.84 -2.30 6.95
N GLN A 219 -11.33 -1.79 8.08
CA GLN A 219 -11.50 -0.38 8.43
C GLN A 219 -10.76 0.56 7.46
N LEU A 220 -9.59 0.18 6.92
CA LEU A 220 -8.90 0.94 5.89
C LEU A 220 -9.70 0.94 4.58
N ARG A 221 -10.22 -0.22 4.18
CA ARG A 221 -11.06 -0.37 2.98
C ARG A 221 -12.34 0.48 3.07
N GLN A 222 -12.99 0.49 4.25
CA GLN A 222 -14.15 1.34 4.52
C GLN A 222 -13.79 2.83 4.45
N ALA A 223 -12.64 3.24 5.02
CA ALA A 223 -12.19 4.63 4.95
C ALA A 223 -11.99 5.10 3.50
N LEU A 224 -11.45 4.26 2.63
CA LEU A 224 -11.32 4.55 1.19
C LEU A 224 -12.69 4.54 0.48
N THR A 225 -13.58 3.63 0.85
CA THR A 225 -14.94 3.56 0.27
C THR A 225 -15.76 4.80 0.60
N ALA A 226 -15.58 5.37 1.78
CA ALA A 226 -16.27 6.60 2.18
C ALA A 226 -15.82 7.86 1.38
N LEU A 227 -14.76 7.75 0.56
CA LEU A 227 -14.29 8.82 -0.32
C LEU A 227 -14.77 8.69 -1.77
N ASN A 228 -15.45 7.58 -2.10
CA ASN A 228 -15.98 7.30 -3.44
C ASN A 228 -17.23 8.13 -3.82
#